data_06a6cc48dd3f552cf2b5e74da4949647
#
_entry.id   06a6cc48dd3f552cf2b5e74da4949647
#
_cell.length_a   1.000
_cell.length_b   1.000
_cell.length_c   1.000
_cell.angle_alpha   90.00
_cell.angle_beta   90.00
_cell.angle_gamma   90.00
#
_symmetry.space_group_name_H-M   'P 1'
#
loop_
_entity.id
_entity.type
_entity.pdbx_description
1 polymer ?
#
loop_
_entity_poly.entity_id
_entity_poly.type
_entity_poly.pdbx_seq_one_letter_code
_entity_poly.pdbx_strand_id
1 'polypeptide(L)'
;GVQTAMNGAKLNYINKLKKLDEPMGIPVGGGEVWTAVYETSMPDCEKLKVYFIDHEQAFGRDGIYGTPSETDFHDNPYRFSILCHGAFQLCRKLGWFPDIMHCHDWSACPSLVFLKHIYRYQDFNKTAWVITIHNLGYQGQYSKESFASFGIDWGLYYGAGFEHHGGINLLQAGISSADMITTVSPTYAKEI
;
A
#
# COMPACT_ATOMS: atom_id res chain seq x y z
N GLY A 1 1.24 -12.77 -4.43
CA GLY A 1 2.58 -12.24 -4.57
C GLY A 1 2.96 -11.97 -6.01
N VAL A 2 4.23 -11.98 -6.30
CA VAL A 2 4.75 -11.83 -7.68
C VAL A 2 4.07 -12.83 -8.61
N GLN A 3 3.85 -14.07 -8.17
CA GLN A 3 3.17 -15.11 -8.94
C GLN A 3 1.73 -14.71 -9.33
N THR A 4 0.96 -14.11 -8.41
CA THR A 4 -0.42 -13.67 -8.69
C THR A 4 -0.44 -12.46 -9.63
N ALA A 5 0.46 -11.50 -9.41
CA ALA A 5 0.66 -10.38 -10.32
C ALA A 5 1.15 -10.86 -11.71
N MET A 6 1.98 -11.91 -11.75
CA MET A 6 2.46 -12.54 -12.96
C MET A 6 1.37 -13.29 -13.72
N ASN A 7 0.46 -13.96 -13.01
CA ASN A 7 -0.68 -14.65 -13.64
C ASN A 7 -1.69 -13.68 -14.24
N GLY A 8 -1.80 -12.47 -13.70
CA GLY A 8 -2.64 -11.39 -14.23
C GLY A 8 -1.97 -10.55 -15.32
N ALA A 9 -0.66 -10.38 -15.27
CA ALA A 9 0.12 -9.71 -16.29
C ALA A 9 0.54 -10.76 -17.34
N LYS A 10 0.10 -10.61 -18.60
CA LYS A 10 0.53 -11.48 -19.70
C LYS A 10 2.03 -11.79 -19.58
N LEU A 11 2.40 -13.06 -19.64
CA LEU A 11 3.71 -13.73 -19.50
C LEU A 11 4.97 -13.00 -19.99
N ASN A 12 4.84 -11.90 -20.73
CA ASN A 12 5.94 -11.15 -21.35
C ASN A 12 6.88 -10.43 -20.36
N TYR A 13 6.52 -10.32 -19.09
CA TYR A 13 7.31 -9.60 -18.06
C TYR A 13 8.12 -10.52 -17.15
N ILE A 14 7.72 -11.78 -16.99
CA ILE A 14 8.33 -12.73 -16.06
C ILE A 14 9.84 -12.91 -16.34
N ASN A 15 10.21 -13.00 -17.61
CA ASN A 15 11.60 -13.20 -18.02
C ASN A 15 12.50 -11.95 -17.88
N LYS A 16 11.91 -10.82 -17.46
CA LYS A 16 12.62 -9.54 -17.28
C LYS A 16 12.69 -9.10 -15.81
N LEU A 17 12.16 -9.90 -14.90
CA LEU A 17 12.23 -9.59 -13.48
C LEU A 17 13.64 -9.85 -12.95
N LYS A 18 14.23 -8.82 -12.38
CA LYS A 18 15.50 -8.92 -11.64
C LYS A 18 15.20 -8.89 -10.15
N LYS A 19 15.56 -9.95 -9.45
CA LYS A 19 15.52 -9.97 -7.99
C LYS A 19 16.63 -9.07 -7.44
N LEU A 20 16.32 -8.22 -6.46
CA LEU A 20 17.34 -7.48 -5.72
C LEU A 20 18.12 -8.46 -4.82
N ASP A 21 19.41 -8.19 -4.66
CA ASP A 21 20.35 -9.13 -4.05
C ASP A 21 20.02 -9.46 -2.58
N GLU A 22 19.52 -8.48 -1.83
CA GLU A 22 19.22 -8.66 -0.41
C GLU A 22 17.73 -8.58 -0.13
N PRO A 23 17.20 -9.39 0.78
CA PRO A 23 15.83 -9.26 1.26
C PRO A 23 15.65 -7.89 1.95
N MET A 24 14.39 -7.48 2.06
CA MET A 24 14.01 -6.20 2.66
C MET A 24 13.15 -6.44 3.89
N GLY A 25 13.63 -5.96 5.06
CA GLY A 25 12.86 -5.98 6.29
C GLY A 25 11.78 -4.90 6.28
N ILE A 26 10.57 -5.26 6.64
CA ILE A 26 9.41 -4.37 6.68
C ILE A 26 8.79 -4.42 8.07
N PRO A 27 8.72 -3.28 8.80
CA PRO A 27 8.06 -3.23 10.10
C PRO A 27 6.54 -3.39 9.91
N VAL A 28 5.94 -4.32 10.66
CA VAL A 28 4.49 -4.58 10.59
C VAL A 28 4.01 -5.29 11.86
N GLY A 29 2.85 -4.93 12.37
CA GLY A 29 2.21 -5.64 13.48
C GLY A 29 3.05 -5.71 14.77
N GLY A 30 3.94 -4.74 15.01
CA GLY A 30 4.84 -4.74 16.17
C GLY A 30 6.07 -5.65 16.03
N GLY A 31 6.32 -6.19 14.82
CA GLY A 31 7.49 -6.98 14.48
C GLY A 31 8.10 -6.56 13.13
N GLU A 32 8.82 -7.47 12.52
CA GLU A 32 9.41 -7.28 11.20
C GLU A 32 9.16 -8.52 10.33
N VAL A 33 8.84 -8.31 9.06
CA VAL A 33 8.75 -9.36 8.05
C VAL A 33 9.79 -9.14 6.97
N TRP A 34 10.32 -10.23 6.43
CA TRP A 34 11.33 -10.20 5.39
C TRP A 34 10.73 -10.54 4.04
N THR A 35 10.97 -9.69 3.06
CA THR A 35 10.39 -9.76 1.73
C THR A 35 11.47 -9.85 0.66
N ALA A 36 11.17 -10.51 -0.44
CA ALA A 36 11.94 -10.35 -1.67
C ALA A 36 11.40 -9.15 -2.45
N VAL A 37 12.29 -8.48 -3.18
CA VAL A 37 11.91 -7.40 -4.09
C VAL A 37 12.38 -7.75 -5.49
N TYR A 38 11.50 -7.57 -6.46
CA TYR A 38 11.81 -7.73 -7.88
C TYR A 38 11.63 -6.41 -8.61
N GLU A 39 12.51 -6.14 -9.55
CA GLU A 39 12.49 -4.95 -10.41
C GLU A 39 12.28 -5.34 -11.86
N THR A 40 11.53 -4.52 -12.57
CA THR A 40 11.48 -4.50 -14.05
C THR A 40 11.25 -3.06 -14.53
N SER A 41 11.27 -2.85 -15.84
CA SER A 41 10.87 -1.58 -16.45
C SER A 41 9.60 -1.76 -17.26
N MET A 42 8.82 -0.69 -17.42
CA MET A 42 7.68 -0.71 -18.33
C MET A 42 8.17 -0.92 -19.79
N PRO A 43 7.47 -1.74 -20.61
CA PRO A 43 7.90 -2.07 -21.97
C PRO A 43 8.11 -0.85 -22.86
N ASP A 44 7.20 0.10 -22.76
CA ASP A 44 7.17 1.28 -23.62
C ASP A 44 7.91 2.47 -23.00
N CYS A 45 8.47 2.29 -21.80
CA CYS A 45 9.20 3.32 -21.08
C CYS A 45 10.24 2.72 -20.10
N GLU A 46 11.47 2.49 -20.58
CA GLU A 46 12.54 1.90 -19.77
C GLU A 46 12.91 2.71 -18.52
N LYS A 47 12.64 4.02 -18.55
CA LYS A 47 12.87 4.91 -17.40
C LYS A 47 11.86 4.67 -16.26
N LEU A 48 10.68 4.15 -16.58
CA LEU A 48 9.65 3.84 -15.59
C LEU A 48 9.92 2.47 -14.98
N LYS A 49 10.36 2.48 -13.72
CA LYS A 49 10.64 1.27 -12.95
C LYS A 49 9.39 0.76 -12.25
N VAL A 50 9.25 -0.56 -12.24
CA VAL A 50 8.20 -1.28 -11.52
C VAL A 50 8.86 -2.22 -10.52
N TYR A 51 8.44 -2.12 -9.28
CA TYR A 51 8.92 -2.97 -8.20
C TYR A 51 7.80 -3.84 -7.65
N PHE A 52 8.12 -5.09 -7.37
CA PHE A 52 7.20 -6.03 -6.75
C PHE A 52 7.77 -6.43 -5.38
N ILE A 53 7.02 -6.15 -4.34
CA ILE A 53 7.30 -6.62 -2.98
C ILE A 53 6.66 -7.99 -2.85
N ASP A 54 7.48 -9.01 -2.63
CA ASP A 54 7.05 -10.41 -2.60
C ASP A 54 7.16 -11.00 -1.20
N HIS A 55 6.03 -11.50 -0.70
CA HIS A 55 5.91 -12.22 0.55
C HIS A 55 4.88 -13.32 0.37
N GLU A 56 5.32 -14.59 0.33
CA GLU A 56 4.50 -15.73 -0.07
C GLU A 56 3.22 -15.85 0.77
N GLN A 57 3.32 -15.77 2.08
CA GLN A 57 2.15 -15.92 2.97
C GLN A 57 1.12 -14.79 2.79
N ALA A 58 1.59 -13.57 2.51
CA ALA A 58 0.70 -12.42 2.34
C ALA A 58 0.10 -12.34 0.93
N PHE A 59 0.90 -12.62 -0.11
CA PHE A 59 0.55 -12.34 -1.49
C PHE A 59 0.53 -13.56 -2.42
N GLY A 60 1.04 -14.73 -1.98
CA GLY A 60 1.11 -15.97 -2.77
C GLY A 60 -0.20 -16.76 -2.76
N ARG A 61 -1.35 -16.09 -2.90
CA ARG A 61 -2.68 -16.71 -2.90
C ARG A 61 -3.51 -16.24 -4.08
N ASP A 62 -4.56 -16.98 -4.42
CA ASP A 62 -5.52 -16.58 -5.45
C ASP A 62 -6.34 -15.37 -4.97
N GLY A 63 -6.56 -14.43 -5.91
CA GLY A 63 -7.29 -13.19 -5.64
C GLY A 63 -6.41 -12.09 -5.03
N ILE A 64 -6.82 -10.84 -5.23
CA ILE A 64 -6.12 -9.65 -4.73
C ILE A 64 -6.67 -9.25 -3.36
N TYR A 65 -7.97 -9.08 -3.27
CA TYR A 65 -8.68 -8.65 -2.06
C TYR A 65 -9.39 -9.82 -1.37
N GLY A 66 -9.76 -10.83 -2.14
CA GLY A 66 -10.51 -12.00 -1.73
C GLY A 66 -10.67 -12.99 -2.87
N THR A 67 -11.49 -14.02 -2.63
CA THR A 67 -11.90 -15.04 -3.61
C THR A 67 -13.43 -15.01 -3.77
N PRO A 68 -14.02 -15.75 -4.72
CA PRO A 68 -15.47 -15.87 -4.79
C PRO A 68 -16.14 -16.44 -3.54
N SER A 69 -15.41 -17.22 -2.73
CA SER A 69 -15.90 -17.80 -1.47
C SER A 69 -15.63 -16.92 -0.24
N GLU A 70 -14.65 -16.03 -0.33
CA GLU A 70 -14.28 -15.06 0.71
C GLU A 70 -14.00 -13.74 0.01
N THR A 71 -15.00 -12.90 -0.16
CA THR A 71 -14.95 -11.68 -0.98
C THR A 71 -13.94 -10.65 -0.49
N ASP A 72 -13.57 -10.71 0.79
CA ASP A 72 -12.58 -9.84 1.41
C ASP A 72 -11.79 -10.63 2.46
N PHE A 73 -10.48 -10.78 2.26
CA PHE A 73 -9.65 -11.53 3.21
C PHE A 73 -9.56 -10.77 4.54
N HIS A 74 -9.80 -11.47 5.62
CA HIS A 74 -9.78 -10.90 6.97
C HIS A 74 -8.41 -10.30 7.36
N ASP A 75 -7.31 -10.78 6.76
CA ASP A 75 -5.95 -10.33 6.99
C ASP A 75 -5.48 -9.24 6.00
N ASN A 76 -6.36 -8.67 5.19
CA ASN A 76 -6.04 -7.59 4.28
C ASN A 76 -5.36 -6.38 4.95
N PRO A 77 -5.75 -5.93 6.16
CA PRO A 77 -5.02 -4.87 6.86
C PRO A 77 -3.54 -5.20 7.08
N TYR A 78 -3.21 -6.43 7.44
CA TYR A 78 -1.84 -6.89 7.59
C TYR A 78 -1.10 -6.96 6.24
N ARG A 79 -1.74 -7.54 5.23
CA ARG A 79 -1.18 -7.67 3.88
C ARG A 79 -0.84 -6.31 3.27
N PHE A 80 -1.78 -5.38 3.32
CA PHE A 80 -1.56 -4.04 2.78
C PHE A 80 -0.67 -3.18 3.66
N SER A 81 -0.56 -3.45 4.96
CA SER A 81 0.47 -2.85 5.80
C SER A 81 1.88 -3.21 5.32
N ILE A 82 2.12 -4.48 4.95
CA ILE A 82 3.39 -4.90 4.34
C ILE A 82 3.68 -4.10 3.06
N LEU A 83 2.71 -3.97 2.17
CA LEU A 83 2.87 -3.19 0.94
C LEU A 83 3.18 -1.72 1.23
N CYS A 84 2.41 -1.12 2.13
CA CYS A 84 2.50 0.31 2.45
C CYS A 84 3.83 0.67 3.14
N HIS A 85 4.24 -0.05 4.18
CA HIS A 85 5.55 0.14 4.79
C HIS A 85 6.69 -0.24 3.85
N GLY A 86 6.47 -1.28 3.05
CA GLY A 86 7.44 -1.76 2.07
C GLY A 86 7.82 -0.72 1.03
N ALA A 87 6.89 0.14 0.62
CA ALA A 87 7.19 1.24 -0.30
C ALA A 87 8.25 2.20 0.28
N PHE A 88 8.18 2.54 1.57
CA PHE A 88 9.18 3.39 2.23
C PHE A 88 10.52 2.68 2.40
N GLN A 89 10.49 1.41 2.82
CA GLN A 89 11.73 0.63 2.96
C GLN A 89 12.42 0.43 1.61
N LEU A 90 11.65 0.27 0.53
CA LEU A 90 12.19 0.20 -0.82
C LEU A 90 12.87 1.51 -1.23
N CYS A 91 12.25 2.66 -0.98
CA CYS A 91 12.88 3.96 -1.25
C CYS A 91 14.22 4.11 -0.51
N ARG A 92 14.27 3.72 0.76
CA ARG A 92 15.50 3.71 1.58
C ARG A 92 16.56 2.78 1.00
N LYS A 93 16.17 1.55 0.64
CA LYS A 93 17.07 0.55 0.05
C LYS A 93 17.67 1.04 -1.26
N LEU A 94 16.91 1.79 -2.05
CA LEU A 94 17.35 2.37 -3.32
C LEU A 94 18.10 3.70 -3.15
N GLY A 95 18.08 4.32 -1.97
CA GLY A 95 18.59 5.67 -1.74
C GLY A 95 17.86 6.73 -2.57
N TRP A 96 16.59 6.48 -2.91
CA TRP A 96 15.75 7.34 -3.75
C TRP A 96 14.49 7.76 -3.00
N PHE A 97 14.27 9.07 -2.89
CA PHE A 97 13.14 9.64 -2.18
C PHE A 97 12.28 10.44 -3.15
N PRO A 98 11.00 10.11 -3.33
CA PRO A 98 10.14 10.77 -4.30
C PRO A 98 9.71 12.16 -3.83
N ASP A 99 9.50 13.09 -4.78
CA ASP A 99 8.84 14.36 -4.51
C ASP A 99 7.34 14.17 -4.23
N ILE A 100 6.73 13.17 -4.85
CA ILE A 100 5.31 12.84 -4.71
C ILE A 100 5.14 11.34 -4.47
N MET A 101 4.41 10.98 -3.40
CA MET A 101 3.87 9.65 -3.20
C MET A 101 2.40 9.65 -3.58
N HIS A 102 2.04 8.90 -4.61
CA HIS A 102 0.68 8.81 -5.12
C HIS A 102 0.09 7.45 -4.81
N CYS A 103 -0.93 7.45 -3.97
CA CYS A 103 -1.64 6.25 -3.53
C CYS A 103 -2.95 6.08 -4.30
N HIS A 104 -3.36 4.84 -4.49
CA HIS A 104 -4.60 4.50 -5.19
C HIS A 104 -5.48 3.64 -4.31
N ASP A 105 -6.69 4.12 -4.04
CA ASP A 105 -7.73 3.45 -3.25
C ASP A 105 -7.33 3.08 -1.82
N TRP A 106 -8.25 2.46 -1.11
CA TRP A 106 -8.15 2.13 0.30
C TRP A 106 -6.94 1.26 0.68
N SER A 107 -6.53 0.35 -0.20
CA SER A 107 -5.43 -0.59 0.06
C SER A 107 -4.05 0.09 0.19
N ALA A 108 -3.88 1.26 -0.44
CA ALA A 108 -2.65 2.05 -0.35
C ALA A 108 -2.74 3.19 0.68
N CYS A 109 -3.94 3.49 1.21
CA CYS A 109 -4.19 4.59 2.14
C CYS A 109 -3.34 4.56 3.41
N PRO A 110 -3.01 3.42 4.04
CA PRO A 110 -2.12 3.40 5.18
C PRO A 110 -0.77 4.08 4.92
N SER A 111 -0.26 4.06 3.66
CA SER A 111 0.98 4.77 3.30
C SER A 111 0.91 6.27 3.60
N LEU A 112 -0.23 6.90 3.38
CA LEU A 112 -0.41 8.34 3.64
C LEU A 112 -0.33 8.66 5.13
N VAL A 113 -0.92 7.81 5.96
CA VAL A 113 -0.83 7.91 7.43
C VAL A 113 0.61 7.71 7.88
N PHE A 114 1.29 6.68 7.36
CA PHE A 114 2.68 6.39 7.69
C PHE A 114 3.60 7.54 7.28
N LEU A 115 3.40 8.09 6.09
CA LEU A 115 4.17 9.24 5.63
C LEU A 115 4.00 10.42 6.57
N LYS A 116 2.75 10.80 6.88
CA LYS A 116 2.41 11.97 7.69
C LYS A 116 2.91 11.86 9.13
N HIS A 117 2.80 10.67 9.74
CA HIS A 117 3.02 10.52 11.19
C HIS A 117 4.35 9.85 11.55
N ILE A 118 5.02 9.19 10.60
CA ILE A 118 6.26 8.45 10.86
C ILE A 118 7.38 8.95 9.95
N TYR A 119 7.27 8.70 8.64
CA TYR A 119 8.39 8.84 7.70
C TYR A 119 8.72 10.28 7.33
N ARG A 120 7.75 11.21 7.41
CA ARG A 120 7.97 12.64 7.15
C ARG A 120 9.05 13.25 8.03
N TYR A 121 9.14 12.82 9.26
CA TYR A 121 10.12 13.33 10.24
C TYR A 121 11.50 12.68 10.10
N GLN A 122 11.68 11.82 9.14
CA GLN A 122 12.91 11.11 8.83
C GLN A 122 13.39 11.51 7.44
N ASP A 123 13.22 10.61 6.46
CA ASP A 123 13.82 10.75 5.13
C ASP A 123 12.87 11.41 4.10
N PHE A 124 11.57 11.54 4.41
CA PHE A 124 10.52 11.94 3.46
C PHE A 124 9.94 13.34 3.74
N ASN A 125 10.73 14.23 4.30
CA ASN A 125 10.28 15.56 4.73
C ASN A 125 9.87 16.50 3.59
N LYS A 126 10.25 16.19 2.36
CA LYS A 126 9.91 16.95 1.14
C LYS A 126 8.88 16.26 0.26
N THR A 127 8.48 15.04 0.58
CA THR A 127 7.52 14.28 -0.20
C THR A 127 6.12 14.80 0.05
N ALA A 128 5.41 15.20 -0.99
CA ALA A 128 3.97 15.45 -0.97
C ALA A 128 3.19 14.15 -1.21
N TRP A 129 1.92 14.10 -0.75
CA TRP A 129 1.11 12.88 -0.86
C TRP A 129 -0.26 13.13 -1.46
N VAL A 130 -0.57 12.29 -2.43
CA VAL A 130 -1.79 12.35 -3.22
C VAL A 130 -2.54 11.04 -3.11
N ILE A 131 -3.86 11.09 -3.07
CA ILE A 131 -4.71 9.90 -3.22
C ILE A 131 -5.63 10.06 -4.42
N THR A 132 -5.79 8.98 -5.20
CA THR A 132 -6.86 8.85 -6.20
C THR A 132 -7.88 7.85 -5.71
N ILE A 133 -9.15 8.26 -5.64
CA ILE A 133 -10.30 7.41 -5.36
C ILE A 133 -10.86 6.92 -6.69
N HIS A 134 -10.75 5.62 -6.97
CA HIS A 134 -11.33 5.00 -8.15
C HIS A 134 -12.76 4.54 -7.91
N ASN A 135 -13.02 4.02 -6.69
CA ASN A 135 -14.36 3.58 -6.30
C ASN A 135 -14.58 3.79 -4.79
N LEU A 136 -15.41 4.77 -4.43
CA LEU A 136 -15.75 5.10 -3.04
C LEU A 136 -16.52 3.98 -2.32
N GLY A 137 -17.14 3.07 -3.06
CA GLY A 137 -17.84 1.92 -2.49
C GLY A 137 -16.93 0.92 -1.75
N TYR A 138 -15.62 0.95 -2.04
CA TYR A 138 -14.63 0.10 -1.38
C TYR A 138 -13.75 0.94 -0.47
N GLN A 139 -13.91 0.77 0.85
CA GLN A 139 -13.30 1.66 1.84
C GLN A 139 -12.26 0.98 2.75
N GLY A 140 -12.16 -0.35 2.70
CA GLY A 140 -11.28 -1.10 3.59
C GLY A 140 -11.72 -0.98 5.05
N GLN A 141 -12.94 -1.46 5.32
CA GLN A 141 -13.52 -1.45 6.68
C GLN A 141 -13.25 -2.79 7.37
N TYR A 142 -12.66 -2.74 8.55
CA TYR A 142 -12.29 -3.93 9.32
C TYR A 142 -12.56 -3.69 10.82
N SER A 143 -12.42 -4.75 11.60
CA SER A 143 -12.56 -4.65 13.05
C SER A 143 -11.46 -3.77 13.68
N LYS A 144 -11.70 -3.26 14.88
CA LYS A 144 -10.74 -2.45 15.63
C LYS A 144 -9.41 -3.16 15.86
N GLU A 145 -9.47 -4.47 16.12
CA GLU A 145 -8.28 -5.31 16.37
C GLU A 145 -7.32 -5.33 15.19
N SER A 146 -7.85 -5.18 13.98
CA SER A 146 -7.06 -5.11 12.75
C SER A 146 -6.09 -3.92 12.73
N PHE A 147 -6.33 -2.87 13.53
CA PHE A 147 -5.44 -1.72 13.65
C PHE A 147 -4.03 -2.11 14.12
N ALA A 148 -3.91 -3.15 14.95
CA ALA A 148 -2.63 -3.66 15.41
C ALA A 148 -1.71 -4.11 14.25
N SER A 149 -2.28 -4.50 13.11
CA SER A 149 -1.54 -4.92 11.91
C SER A 149 -0.63 -3.82 11.35
N PHE A 150 -0.93 -2.55 11.60
CA PHE A 150 -0.14 -1.44 11.08
C PHE A 150 1.15 -1.19 11.88
N GLY A 151 1.28 -1.71 13.10
CA GLY A 151 2.47 -1.53 13.94
C GLY A 151 2.75 -0.07 14.32
N ILE A 152 1.71 0.75 14.41
CA ILE A 152 1.78 2.18 14.74
C ILE A 152 1.13 2.47 16.10
N ASP A 153 1.40 3.66 16.65
CA ASP A 153 0.85 4.09 17.92
C ASP A 153 -0.68 4.09 17.94
N TRP A 154 -1.29 3.53 18.99
CA TRP A 154 -2.75 3.46 19.14
C TRP A 154 -3.43 4.83 19.24
N GLY A 155 -2.71 5.89 19.60
CA GLY A 155 -3.22 7.25 19.55
C GLY A 155 -3.64 7.68 18.13
N LEU A 156 -3.03 7.07 17.10
CA LEU A 156 -3.37 7.31 15.70
C LEU A 156 -4.70 6.65 15.27
N TYR A 157 -5.23 5.71 16.05
CA TYR A 157 -6.56 5.14 15.79
C TYR A 157 -7.63 6.24 15.66
N TYR A 158 -7.62 7.20 16.58
CA TYR A 158 -8.47 8.40 16.50
C TYR A 158 -7.76 9.55 15.77
N GLY A 159 -6.50 9.81 16.10
CA GLY A 159 -5.77 10.98 15.64
C GLY A 159 -5.49 11.04 14.13
N ALA A 160 -5.43 9.89 13.46
CA ALA A 160 -5.26 9.79 12.02
C ALA A 160 -6.57 9.47 11.26
N GLY A 161 -7.70 9.38 11.96
CA GLY A 161 -9.00 9.15 11.36
C GLY A 161 -9.30 7.71 10.93
N PHE A 162 -8.66 6.71 11.55
CA PHE A 162 -9.00 5.30 11.29
C PHE A 162 -10.35 4.91 11.86
N GLU A 163 -10.71 5.43 13.04
CA GLU A 163 -11.93 5.06 13.73
C GLU A 163 -13.18 5.29 12.89
N HIS A 164 -14.00 4.26 12.78
CA HIS A 164 -15.26 4.28 12.06
C HIS A 164 -16.23 3.25 12.65
N HIS A 165 -17.28 3.72 13.33
CA HIS A 165 -18.30 2.89 13.97
C HIS A 165 -17.75 1.76 14.85
N GLY A 166 -16.70 2.04 15.61
CA GLY A 166 -16.04 1.06 16.50
C GLY A 166 -15.02 0.15 15.80
N GLY A 167 -14.87 0.24 14.48
CA GLY A 167 -13.88 -0.43 13.67
C GLY A 167 -12.86 0.53 13.09
N ILE A 168 -12.28 0.17 11.94
CA ILE A 168 -11.37 1.01 11.15
C ILE A 168 -11.90 1.20 9.72
N ASN A 169 -11.58 2.36 9.13
CA ASN A 169 -11.80 2.65 7.72
C ASN A 169 -10.51 3.21 7.11
N LEU A 170 -9.89 2.42 6.23
CA LEU A 170 -8.58 2.76 5.67
C LEU A 170 -8.64 3.94 4.71
N LEU A 171 -9.68 4.01 3.88
CA LEU A 171 -9.88 5.12 2.95
C LEU A 171 -10.09 6.43 3.70
N GLN A 172 -10.90 6.44 4.76
CA GLN A 172 -11.13 7.60 5.61
C GLN A 172 -9.81 8.12 6.22
N ALA A 173 -8.99 7.22 6.76
CA ALA A 173 -7.68 7.59 7.32
C ALA A 173 -6.74 8.16 6.24
N GLY A 174 -6.74 7.58 5.04
CA GLY A 174 -5.97 8.09 3.91
C GLY A 174 -6.41 9.50 3.48
N ILE A 175 -7.70 9.72 3.32
CA ILE A 175 -8.29 11.03 2.97
C ILE A 175 -7.91 12.09 4.04
N SER A 176 -8.01 11.74 5.31
CA SER A 176 -7.66 12.63 6.43
C SER A 176 -6.16 12.97 6.48
N SER A 177 -5.35 12.20 5.80
CA SER A 177 -3.89 12.35 5.80
C SER A 177 -3.33 12.95 4.50
N ALA A 178 -4.07 12.92 3.39
CA ALA A 178 -3.60 13.37 2.09
C ALA A 178 -3.44 14.90 2.00
N ASP A 179 -2.43 15.36 1.24
CA ASP A 179 -2.30 16.76 0.83
C ASP A 179 -3.27 17.09 -0.32
N MET A 180 -3.53 16.10 -1.19
CA MET A 180 -4.42 16.26 -2.33
C MET A 180 -5.23 15.00 -2.56
N ILE A 181 -6.52 15.19 -2.85
CA ILE A 181 -7.46 14.13 -3.20
C ILE A 181 -7.87 14.31 -4.65
N THR A 182 -7.82 13.24 -5.41
CA THR A 182 -8.24 13.21 -6.81
C THR A 182 -9.19 12.03 -7.06
N THR A 183 -9.90 12.07 -8.17
CA THR A 183 -10.73 10.96 -8.64
C THR A 183 -10.67 10.85 -10.16
N VAL A 184 -11.28 9.81 -10.71
CA VAL A 184 -11.08 9.35 -12.10
C VAL A 184 -11.81 10.17 -13.15
N SER A 185 -12.80 11.00 -12.79
CA SER A 185 -13.49 11.86 -13.75
C SER A 185 -14.16 13.08 -13.10
N PRO A 186 -14.38 14.18 -13.87
CA PRO A 186 -15.13 15.34 -13.35
C PRO A 186 -16.57 15.01 -12.95
N THR A 187 -17.20 14.04 -13.60
CA THR A 187 -18.55 13.58 -13.24
C THR A 187 -18.50 12.89 -11.89
N TYR A 188 -17.61 11.94 -11.71
CA TYR A 188 -17.48 11.20 -10.46
C TYR A 188 -17.09 12.11 -9.28
N ALA A 189 -16.28 13.14 -9.53
CA ALA A 189 -15.96 14.13 -8.50
C ALA A 189 -17.16 14.94 -7.99
N LYS A 190 -18.27 14.95 -8.71
CA LYS A 190 -19.53 15.58 -8.27
C LYS A 190 -20.49 14.62 -7.59
N GLU A 191 -20.25 13.33 -7.75
CA GLU A 191 -21.09 12.25 -7.21
C GLU A 191 -20.64 11.81 -5.81
N ILE A 192 -19.33 11.99 -5.49
CA ILE A 192 -18.72 11.57 -4.22
C ILE A 192 -18.43 12.71 -3.26
#